data_96f16d82b8479e0022f02ab17bc6c82f
#
_entry.id   96f16d82b8479e0022f02ab17bc6c82f
#
_cell.length_a   1.000
_cell.length_b   1.000
_cell.length_c   1.000
_cell.angle_alpha   90.00
_cell.angle_beta   90.00
_cell.angle_gamma   90.00
#
_symmetry.space_group_name_H-M   'P 1'
#
loop_
_entity.id
_entity.type
_entity.pdbx_description
1 polymer ?
#
loop_
_entity_poly.entity_id
_entity_poly.type
_entity_poly.pdbx_seq_one_letter_code
_entity_poly.pdbx_strand_id
1 'polypeptide(L)'
;MTGAAWAPTTSNIKLKWALSEYAYHDSAHYYSLGERLPELRLSEGADLDAPPGRRGSSKAEPPNEAFLKFVDALQAQGDPLLRIVGLYRVFKTHLAVNYRYHAQATDPVSDAPTVRILNHILLEEEEHLRWGQAIYEELADTTALRRDAIHWQGELEALLITAGGVSGSDGC
;
A
#
# COMPACT_ATOMS: atom_id res chain seq x y z
N MET A 1 -3.05 -1.76 5.98
CA MET A 1 -3.07 -2.47 7.28
C MET A 1 -3.06 -4.01 7.17
N THR A 2 -2.97 -4.57 5.99
CA THR A 2 -3.04 -6.02 5.74
C THR A 2 -1.86 -6.77 6.38
N GLY A 3 -0.63 -6.24 6.32
CA GLY A 3 0.54 -6.86 6.94
C GLY A 3 0.44 -7.01 8.46
N ALA A 4 -0.14 -6.03 9.15
CA ALA A 4 -0.34 -6.07 10.60
C ALA A 4 -1.28 -7.22 11.02
N ALA A 5 -2.30 -7.54 10.21
CA ALA A 5 -3.23 -8.64 10.49
C ALA A 5 -2.56 -10.03 10.37
N TRP A 6 -1.48 -10.15 9.61
CA TRP A 6 -0.78 -11.43 9.41
C TRP A 6 0.32 -11.69 10.44
N ALA A 7 0.89 -10.65 11.04
CA ALA A 7 1.96 -10.79 12.02
C ALA A 7 1.61 -11.75 13.18
N PRO A 8 0.43 -11.70 13.80
CA PRO A 8 0.07 -12.63 14.88
C PRO A 8 0.00 -14.10 14.45
N THR A 9 -0.43 -14.36 13.21
CA THR A 9 -0.68 -15.71 12.69
C THR A 9 0.55 -16.35 12.03
N THR A 10 1.62 -15.59 11.85
CA THR A 10 2.86 -16.06 11.21
C THR A 10 3.74 -16.78 12.25
N SER A 11 4.13 -18.02 11.99
CA SER A 11 5.03 -18.80 12.84
C SER A 11 6.51 -18.44 12.66
N ASN A 12 6.89 -17.97 11.49
CA ASN A 12 8.27 -17.54 11.20
C ASN A 12 8.56 -16.20 11.88
N ILE A 13 9.51 -16.22 12.82
CA ILE A 13 9.83 -15.04 13.64
C ILE A 13 10.41 -13.88 12.83
N LYS A 14 11.18 -14.14 11.78
CA LYS A 14 11.72 -13.10 10.89
C LYS A 14 10.61 -12.39 10.12
N LEU A 15 9.67 -13.18 9.55
CA LEU A 15 8.48 -12.64 8.89
C LEU A 15 7.63 -11.84 9.86
N LYS A 16 7.40 -12.38 11.06
CA LYS A 16 6.60 -11.71 12.08
C LYS A 16 7.17 -10.35 12.45
N TRP A 17 8.48 -10.29 12.66
CA TRP A 17 9.18 -9.05 13.01
C TRP A 17 9.06 -8.01 11.89
N ALA A 18 9.43 -8.37 10.66
CA ALA A 18 9.38 -7.47 9.52
C ALA A 18 7.95 -6.99 9.20
N LEU A 19 6.94 -7.89 9.26
CA LEU A 19 5.54 -7.49 9.07
C LEU A 19 5.07 -6.49 10.13
N SER A 20 5.56 -6.60 11.38
CA SER A 20 5.22 -5.67 12.45
C SER A 20 5.91 -4.31 12.28
N GLU A 21 7.18 -4.30 11.91
CA GLU A 21 7.96 -3.09 11.64
C GLU A 21 7.39 -2.31 10.45
N TYR A 22 7.16 -3.00 9.33
CA TYR A 22 6.62 -2.36 8.13
C TYR A 22 5.16 -1.90 8.28
N ALA A 23 4.38 -2.59 9.10
CA ALA A 23 3.05 -2.09 9.47
C ALA A 23 3.12 -0.79 10.30
N TYR A 24 4.15 -0.62 11.13
CA TYR A 24 4.41 0.64 11.82
C TYR A 24 4.78 1.76 10.81
N HIS A 25 5.68 1.49 9.86
CA HIS A 25 6.01 2.45 8.80
C HIS A 25 4.77 2.84 7.98
N ASP A 26 3.96 1.87 7.55
CA ASP A 26 2.69 2.13 6.84
C ASP A 26 1.74 3.04 7.64
N SER A 27 1.71 2.86 8.97
CA SER A 27 0.90 3.70 9.85
C SER A 27 1.44 5.13 9.95
N ALA A 28 2.77 5.29 9.96
CA ALA A 28 3.44 6.59 9.96
C ALA A 28 3.23 7.31 8.60
N HIS A 29 3.27 6.59 7.48
CA HIS A 29 2.94 7.12 6.14
C HIS A 29 1.51 7.65 6.11
N TYR A 30 0.56 6.82 6.55
CA TYR A 30 -0.85 7.21 6.64
C TYR A 30 -1.06 8.46 7.48
N TYR A 31 -0.40 8.54 8.64
CA TYR A 31 -0.46 9.72 9.51
C TYR A 31 0.09 10.96 8.81
N SER A 32 1.29 10.87 8.23
CA SER A 32 1.95 12.02 7.58
C SER A 32 1.14 12.57 6.40
N LEU A 33 0.58 11.68 5.57
CA LEU A 33 -0.30 12.09 4.47
C LEU A 33 -1.64 12.65 5.00
N GLY A 34 -2.19 12.05 6.05
CA GLY A 34 -3.42 12.51 6.69
C GLY A 34 -3.32 13.91 7.29
N GLU A 35 -2.17 14.24 7.89
CA GLU A 35 -1.90 15.61 8.41
C GLU A 35 -1.69 16.62 7.27
N ARG A 36 -1.19 16.15 6.10
CA ARG A 36 -0.98 17.04 4.95
C ARG A 36 -2.27 17.44 4.24
N LEU A 37 -3.28 16.58 4.17
CA LEU A 37 -4.52 16.83 3.44
C LEU A 37 -5.23 18.13 3.82
N PRO A 38 -5.46 18.45 5.12
CA PRO A 38 -6.07 19.73 5.52
C PRO A 38 -5.25 20.95 5.11
N GLU A 39 -3.91 20.85 5.11
CA GLU A 39 -3.03 21.92 4.71
C GLU A 39 -3.15 22.27 3.22
N LEU A 40 -3.51 21.30 2.38
CA LEU A 40 -3.77 21.51 0.95
C LEU A 40 -5.12 22.17 0.67
N ARG A 41 -5.97 22.37 1.68
CA ARG A 41 -7.30 22.95 1.57
C ARG A 41 -8.16 22.28 0.50
N LEU A 42 -8.05 20.95 0.38
CA LEU A 42 -8.73 20.17 -0.64
C LEU A 42 -10.24 20.11 -0.47
N SER A 43 -10.79 20.56 0.66
CA SER A 43 -12.24 20.66 0.87
C SER A 43 -12.62 21.81 1.79
N GLU A 44 -13.60 22.61 1.39
CA GLU A 44 -14.32 23.49 2.32
C GLU A 44 -15.03 22.60 3.36
N GLY A 45 -14.78 22.83 4.64
CA GLY A 45 -15.39 22.07 5.73
C GLY A 45 -14.62 20.81 6.15
N ALA A 46 -13.32 20.76 5.91
CA ALA A 46 -12.46 19.73 6.49
C ALA A 46 -12.60 19.70 8.02
N ASP A 47 -12.96 18.56 8.58
CA ASP A 47 -13.00 18.36 10.03
C ASP A 47 -11.58 18.16 10.57
N LEU A 48 -11.00 19.23 11.08
CA LEU A 48 -9.64 19.25 11.64
C LEU A 48 -9.54 18.47 12.96
N ASP A 49 -10.66 18.22 13.63
CA ASP A 49 -10.73 17.44 14.87
C ASP A 49 -10.87 15.94 14.59
N ALA A 50 -11.15 15.55 13.35
CA ALA A 50 -11.21 14.16 12.97
C ALA A 50 -9.84 13.47 13.06
N PRO A 51 -9.81 12.15 13.29
CA PRO A 51 -8.56 11.38 13.24
C PRO A 51 -7.81 11.58 11.92
N PRO A 52 -6.47 11.47 11.93
CA PRO A 52 -5.66 11.52 10.71
C PRO A 52 -6.23 10.61 9.62
N GLY A 53 -6.24 11.06 8.38
CA GLY A 53 -6.85 10.38 7.24
C GLY A 53 -8.36 10.62 7.06
N ARG A 54 -9.04 11.29 8.03
CA ARG A 54 -10.43 11.76 7.86
C ARG A 54 -10.54 13.29 7.84
N ARG A 55 -9.49 13.99 8.19
CA ARG A 55 -9.49 15.46 8.31
C ARG A 55 -9.76 16.20 7.01
N GLY A 56 -9.49 15.57 5.87
CA GLY A 56 -9.67 16.17 4.54
C GLY A 56 -11.02 15.93 3.88
N SER A 57 -11.90 15.09 4.45
CA SER A 57 -13.17 14.73 3.82
C SER A 57 -14.35 15.00 4.75
N SER A 58 -15.21 15.94 4.37
CA SER A 58 -16.48 16.21 5.06
C SER A 58 -17.57 15.18 4.75
N LYS A 59 -17.37 14.36 3.70
CA LYS A 59 -18.24 13.24 3.32
C LYS A 59 -17.35 12.05 3.01
N ALA A 60 -17.55 10.95 3.73
CA ALA A 60 -16.96 9.68 3.33
C ALA A 60 -17.50 9.34 1.93
N GLU A 61 -16.64 9.37 0.92
CA GLU A 61 -17.00 8.80 -0.37
C GLU A 61 -17.29 7.32 -0.19
N PRO A 62 -18.30 6.78 -0.90
CA PRO A 62 -18.55 5.35 -0.86
C PRO A 62 -17.26 4.61 -1.25
N PRO A 63 -16.89 3.54 -0.55
CA PRO A 63 -15.70 2.79 -0.88
C PRO A 63 -15.80 2.27 -2.31
N ASN A 64 -14.69 2.33 -3.05
CA ASN A 64 -14.60 1.71 -4.38
C ASN A 64 -14.78 0.19 -4.22
N GLU A 65 -15.94 -0.33 -4.65
CA GLU A 65 -16.29 -1.76 -4.49
C GLU A 65 -15.29 -2.70 -5.18
N ALA A 66 -14.73 -2.28 -6.32
CA ALA A 66 -13.72 -3.07 -7.02
C ALA A 66 -12.41 -3.13 -6.22
N PHE A 67 -12.01 -2.01 -5.59
CA PHE A 67 -10.85 -2.00 -4.70
C PHE A 67 -11.09 -2.81 -3.43
N LEU A 68 -12.29 -2.82 -2.88
CA LEU A 68 -12.64 -3.67 -1.75
C LEU A 68 -12.48 -5.15 -2.09
N LYS A 69 -12.89 -5.60 -3.29
CA LYS A 69 -12.67 -6.98 -3.75
C LYS A 69 -11.19 -7.35 -3.79
N PHE A 70 -10.34 -6.45 -4.25
CA PHE A 70 -8.88 -6.65 -4.20
C PHE A 70 -8.38 -6.80 -2.76
N VAL A 71 -8.80 -5.92 -1.85
CA VAL A 71 -8.41 -5.96 -0.43
C VAL A 71 -8.90 -7.24 0.24
N ASP A 72 -10.14 -7.63 -0.01
CA ASP A 72 -10.75 -8.86 0.55
C ASP A 72 -10.01 -10.11 0.05
N ALA A 73 -9.68 -10.19 -1.24
CA ALA A 73 -8.90 -11.28 -1.81
C ALA A 73 -7.52 -11.38 -1.14
N LEU A 74 -6.84 -10.24 -0.99
CA LEU A 74 -5.54 -10.17 -0.33
C LEU A 74 -5.61 -10.59 1.14
N GLN A 75 -6.64 -10.16 1.89
CA GLN A 75 -6.82 -10.49 3.31
C GLN A 75 -7.21 -11.94 3.54
N ALA A 76 -8.03 -12.51 2.65
CA ALA A 76 -8.48 -13.90 2.74
C ALA A 76 -7.36 -14.91 2.47
N GLN A 77 -6.24 -14.46 1.86
CA GLN A 77 -5.13 -15.37 1.53
C GLN A 77 -4.51 -15.98 2.79
N GLY A 78 -4.44 -17.33 2.84
CA GLY A 78 -3.88 -18.10 3.95
C GLY A 78 -2.41 -18.49 3.78
N ASP A 79 -1.95 -18.64 2.53
CA ASP A 79 -0.60 -19.09 2.21
C ASP A 79 0.44 -17.96 2.40
N PRO A 80 1.53 -18.18 3.16
CA PRO A 80 2.54 -17.15 3.42
C PRO A 80 3.23 -16.62 2.15
N LEU A 81 3.55 -17.48 1.17
CA LEU A 81 4.16 -17.05 -0.09
C LEU A 81 3.22 -16.15 -0.87
N LEU A 82 1.95 -16.57 -1.01
CA LEU A 82 0.96 -15.81 -1.77
C LEU A 82 0.60 -14.48 -1.06
N ARG A 83 0.66 -14.43 0.27
CA ARG A 83 0.56 -13.17 1.03
C ARG A 83 1.69 -12.20 0.69
N ILE A 84 2.94 -12.67 0.65
CA ILE A 84 4.11 -11.87 0.28
C ILE A 84 3.98 -11.37 -1.17
N VAL A 85 3.56 -12.23 -2.09
CA VAL A 85 3.31 -11.84 -3.49
C VAL A 85 2.28 -10.72 -3.56
N GLY A 86 1.12 -10.89 -2.94
CA GLY A 86 0.03 -9.92 -3.00
C GLY A 86 0.40 -8.57 -2.37
N LEU A 87 1.04 -8.58 -1.21
CA LEU A 87 1.38 -7.35 -0.50
C LEU A 87 2.55 -6.62 -1.15
N TYR A 88 3.68 -7.32 -1.41
CA TYR A 88 4.91 -6.64 -1.83
C TYR A 88 5.06 -6.58 -3.35
N ARG A 89 4.71 -7.63 -4.09
CA ARG A 89 4.88 -7.64 -5.55
C ARG A 89 3.73 -6.99 -6.30
N VAL A 90 2.52 -6.93 -5.70
CA VAL A 90 1.37 -6.23 -6.31
C VAL A 90 1.13 -4.91 -5.58
N PHE A 91 0.52 -4.93 -4.41
CA PHE A 91 -0.01 -3.73 -3.77
C PHE A 91 1.04 -2.64 -3.52
N LYS A 92 2.15 -2.94 -2.81
CA LYS A 92 3.19 -1.97 -2.52
C LYS A 92 3.96 -1.51 -3.76
N THR A 93 4.11 -2.37 -4.77
CA THR A 93 4.71 -1.98 -6.06
C THR A 93 3.88 -0.91 -6.76
N HIS A 94 2.57 -1.11 -6.87
CA HIS A 94 1.66 -0.12 -7.45
C HIS A 94 1.60 1.16 -6.62
N LEU A 95 1.60 1.04 -5.30
CA LEU A 95 1.61 2.18 -4.38
C LEU A 95 2.89 3.03 -4.55
N ALA A 96 4.06 2.40 -4.59
CA ALA A 96 5.33 3.09 -4.79
C ALA A 96 5.41 3.79 -6.17
N VAL A 97 4.86 3.16 -7.22
CA VAL A 97 4.76 3.79 -8.55
C VAL A 97 3.89 5.05 -8.50
N ASN A 98 2.73 4.99 -7.84
CA ASN A 98 1.85 6.15 -7.67
C ASN A 98 2.52 7.27 -6.86
N TYR A 99 3.17 6.96 -5.76
CA TYR A 99 3.89 7.96 -4.96
C TYR A 99 5.02 8.62 -5.76
N ARG A 100 5.77 7.84 -6.55
CA ARG A 100 6.83 8.37 -7.41
C ARG A 100 6.27 9.29 -8.50
N TYR A 101 5.20 8.86 -9.16
CA TYR A 101 4.50 9.69 -10.15
C TYR A 101 4.00 11.00 -9.52
N HIS A 102 3.34 10.93 -8.36
CA HIS A 102 2.83 12.10 -7.66
C HIS A 102 3.97 13.04 -7.25
N ALA A 103 5.06 12.53 -6.69
CA ALA A 103 6.21 13.34 -6.32
C ALA A 103 6.86 14.05 -7.52
N GLN A 104 6.88 13.41 -8.70
CA GLN A 104 7.41 14.00 -9.94
C GLN A 104 6.47 15.01 -10.59
N ALA A 105 5.15 14.80 -10.48
CA ALA A 105 4.13 15.69 -11.04
C ALA A 105 3.86 16.92 -10.17
N THR A 106 4.23 16.88 -8.89
CA THR A 106 4.04 17.97 -7.95
C THR A 106 5.13 19.04 -8.12
N ASP A 107 4.75 20.32 -8.11
CA ASP A 107 5.71 21.43 -8.14
C ASP A 107 6.54 21.46 -6.84
N PRO A 108 7.87 21.26 -6.93
CA PRO A 108 8.72 21.13 -5.74
C PRO A 108 8.95 22.45 -5.00
N VAL A 109 8.49 23.59 -5.55
CA VAL A 109 8.60 24.90 -4.91
C VAL A 109 7.30 25.23 -4.18
N SER A 110 6.16 25.13 -4.86
CA SER A 110 4.86 25.49 -4.28
C SER A 110 4.34 24.44 -3.30
N ASP A 111 4.69 23.15 -3.48
CA ASP A 111 4.28 22.07 -2.60
C ASP A 111 5.46 21.20 -2.11
N ALA A 112 6.55 21.87 -1.73
CA ALA A 112 7.73 21.24 -1.14
C ALA A 112 7.42 20.29 0.04
N PRO A 113 6.49 20.57 0.94
CA PRO A 113 6.13 19.65 2.04
C PRO A 113 5.61 18.30 1.55
N THR A 114 4.71 18.28 0.56
CA THR A 114 4.18 17.02 -0.02
C THR A 114 5.30 16.21 -0.69
N VAL A 115 6.14 16.86 -1.50
CA VAL A 115 7.29 16.19 -2.15
C VAL A 115 8.23 15.59 -1.11
N ARG A 116 8.50 16.30 -0.02
CA ARG A 116 9.35 15.79 1.08
C ARG A 116 8.76 14.57 1.76
N ILE A 117 7.45 14.57 2.06
CA ILE A 117 6.74 13.43 2.66
C ILE A 117 6.82 12.23 1.72
N LEU A 118 6.48 12.42 0.44
CA LEU A 118 6.51 11.33 -0.55
C LEU A 118 7.90 10.75 -0.76
N ASN A 119 8.94 11.58 -0.80
CA ASN A 119 10.31 11.10 -0.93
C ASN A 119 10.75 10.27 0.30
N HIS A 120 10.33 10.66 1.51
CA HIS A 120 10.59 9.87 2.71
C HIS A 120 9.87 8.51 2.66
N ILE A 121 8.59 8.51 2.32
CA ILE A 121 7.81 7.28 2.12
C ILE A 121 8.48 6.36 1.09
N LEU A 122 8.92 6.90 -0.04
CA LEU A 122 9.54 6.12 -1.10
C LEU A 122 10.84 5.43 -0.67
N LEU A 123 11.63 6.04 0.20
CA LEU A 123 12.84 5.41 0.75
C LEU A 123 12.48 4.15 1.57
N GLU A 124 11.46 4.22 2.41
CA GLU A 124 11.01 3.10 3.22
C GLU A 124 10.31 2.04 2.35
N GLU A 125 9.48 2.45 1.39
CA GLU A 125 8.85 1.51 0.45
C GLU A 125 9.87 0.75 -0.40
N GLU A 126 10.96 1.36 -0.82
CA GLU A 126 12.05 0.68 -1.53
C GLU A 126 12.74 -0.39 -0.66
N GLU A 127 12.86 -0.16 0.64
CA GLU A 127 13.35 -1.16 1.58
C GLU A 127 12.35 -2.31 1.72
N HIS A 128 11.06 -2.01 1.91
CA HIS A 128 9.98 -2.99 1.97
C HIS A 128 9.94 -3.88 0.73
N LEU A 129 10.06 -3.29 -0.46
CA LEU A 129 10.04 -4.02 -1.73
C LEU A 129 11.27 -4.94 -1.89
N ARG A 130 12.47 -4.47 -1.52
CA ARG A 130 13.69 -5.30 -1.55
C ARG A 130 13.57 -6.48 -0.60
N TRP A 131 13.09 -6.24 0.61
CA TRP A 131 12.85 -7.30 1.58
C TRP A 131 11.78 -8.29 1.08
N GLY A 132 10.65 -7.80 0.57
CA GLY A 132 9.58 -8.63 0.03
C GLY A 132 10.06 -9.52 -1.12
N GLN A 133 10.93 -9.00 -2.01
CA GLN A 133 11.53 -9.78 -3.07
C GLN A 133 12.48 -10.86 -2.51
N ALA A 134 13.31 -10.56 -1.52
CA ALA A 134 14.21 -11.53 -0.91
C ALA A 134 13.44 -12.69 -0.23
N ILE A 135 12.36 -12.37 0.49
CA ILE A 135 11.51 -13.39 1.11
C ILE A 135 10.74 -14.21 0.07
N TYR A 136 10.28 -13.57 -1.01
CA TYR A 136 9.67 -14.30 -2.12
C TYR A 136 10.64 -15.35 -2.69
N GLU A 137 11.90 -15.00 -2.91
CA GLU A 137 12.92 -15.93 -3.43
C GLU A 137 13.20 -17.07 -2.45
N GLU A 138 13.21 -16.80 -1.15
CA GLU A 138 13.38 -17.81 -0.10
C GLU A 138 12.19 -18.79 -0.05
N LEU A 139 10.95 -18.29 -0.19
CA LEU A 139 9.74 -19.11 -0.09
C LEU A 139 9.38 -19.83 -1.39
N ALA A 140 9.68 -19.25 -2.55
CA ALA A 140 9.36 -19.78 -3.87
C ALA A 140 10.51 -20.67 -4.41
N ASP A 141 10.91 -21.69 -3.65
CA ASP A 141 12.06 -22.54 -3.92
C ASP A 141 11.81 -23.58 -5.03
N THR A 142 10.56 -23.86 -5.39
CA THR A 142 10.19 -24.82 -6.44
C THR A 142 9.52 -24.13 -7.63
N THR A 143 9.59 -24.81 -8.81
CA THR A 143 8.87 -24.34 -10.02
C THR A 143 7.36 -24.31 -9.83
N ALA A 144 6.81 -25.25 -9.05
CA ALA A 144 5.38 -25.28 -8.75
C ALA A 144 4.94 -24.03 -7.95
N LEU A 145 5.64 -23.73 -6.86
CA LEU A 145 5.36 -22.55 -6.04
C LEU A 145 5.51 -21.23 -6.84
N ARG A 146 6.52 -21.13 -7.70
CA ARG A 146 6.69 -19.98 -8.59
C ARG A 146 5.54 -19.81 -9.57
N ARG A 147 5.05 -20.90 -10.15
CA ARG A 147 3.89 -20.87 -11.04
C ARG A 147 2.64 -20.40 -10.30
N ASP A 148 2.38 -20.94 -9.12
CA ASP A 148 1.22 -20.57 -8.31
C ASP A 148 1.30 -19.10 -7.87
N ALA A 149 2.49 -18.62 -7.52
CA ALA A 149 2.75 -17.22 -7.21
C ALA A 149 2.48 -16.28 -8.41
N ILE A 150 2.91 -16.67 -9.63
CA ILE A 150 2.66 -15.90 -10.86
C ILE A 150 1.16 -15.86 -11.17
N HIS A 151 0.46 -16.98 -11.03
CA HIS A 151 -0.99 -17.04 -11.25
C HIS A 151 -1.72 -16.11 -10.29
N TRP A 152 -1.42 -16.19 -8.99
CA TRP A 152 -1.99 -15.34 -7.97
C TRP A 152 -1.68 -13.85 -8.19
N GLN A 153 -0.44 -13.53 -8.56
CA GLN A 153 -0.08 -12.17 -8.93
C GLN A 153 -0.97 -11.64 -10.06
N GLY A 154 -1.18 -12.43 -11.12
CA GLY A 154 -2.03 -12.07 -12.26
C GLY A 154 -3.50 -11.84 -11.86
N GLU A 155 -4.04 -12.64 -10.94
CA GLU A 155 -5.41 -12.46 -10.42
C GLU A 155 -5.55 -11.14 -9.66
N LEU A 156 -4.60 -10.82 -8.78
CA LEU A 156 -4.61 -9.57 -8.03
C LEU A 156 -4.39 -8.33 -8.92
N GLU A 157 -3.50 -8.43 -9.90
CA GLU A 157 -3.28 -7.35 -10.89
C GLU A 157 -4.57 -7.07 -11.67
N ALA A 158 -5.31 -8.09 -12.09
CA ALA A 158 -6.58 -7.93 -12.78
C ALA A 158 -7.64 -7.25 -11.91
N LEU A 159 -7.72 -7.60 -10.61
CA LEU A 159 -8.61 -6.94 -9.66
C LEU A 159 -8.22 -5.47 -9.47
N LEU A 160 -6.93 -5.19 -9.34
CA LEU A 160 -6.43 -3.83 -9.14
C LEU A 160 -6.65 -2.95 -10.37
N ILE A 161 -6.44 -3.48 -11.58
CA ILE A 161 -6.75 -2.78 -12.84
C ILE A 161 -8.25 -2.46 -12.91
N THR A 162 -9.11 -3.43 -12.56
CA THR A 162 -10.57 -3.22 -12.55
C THR A 162 -10.98 -2.13 -11.56
N ALA A 163 -10.20 -1.94 -10.49
CA ALA A 163 -10.43 -0.90 -9.49
C ALA A 163 -9.92 0.49 -9.91
N GLY A 164 -9.28 0.64 -11.07
CA GLY A 164 -8.60 1.89 -11.45
C GLY A 164 -7.26 2.09 -10.73
N GLY A 165 -6.59 1.01 -10.38
CA GLY A 165 -5.35 1.04 -9.61
C GLY A 165 -5.54 1.34 -8.12
N VAL A 166 -4.45 1.68 -7.45
CA VAL A 166 -4.48 2.02 -6.00
C VAL A 166 -5.08 3.40 -5.73
N SER A 167 -5.18 4.25 -6.73
CA SER A 167 -5.78 5.59 -6.62
C SER A 167 -7.30 5.59 -6.86
N GLY A 168 -7.85 4.51 -7.44
CA GLY A 168 -9.26 4.42 -7.78
C GLY A 168 -9.71 5.39 -8.88
N SER A 169 -8.78 6.06 -9.55
CA SER A 169 -9.08 6.94 -10.67
C SER A 169 -9.16 6.11 -11.95
N ASP A 170 -10.26 6.19 -12.65
CA ASP A 170 -10.34 5.78 -14.04
C ASP A 170 -9.25 6.55 -14.80
N GLY A 171 -8.20 5.85 -15.22
CA GLY A 171 -6.92 6.40 -15.62
C GLY A 171 -7.01 7.71 -16.42
N CYS A 172 -6.32 8.71 -15.92
CA CYS A 172 -5.88 9.84 -16.75
C CYS A 172 -4.74 9.40 -17.63
#